data_1f1e136e83df4ea241ef1b44a86e7577
#
_entry.id   1f1e136e83df4ea241ef1b44a86e7577
#
_cell.length_a   1.000
_cell.length_b   1.000
_cell.length_c   1.000
_cell.angle_alpha   90.00
_cell.angle_beta   90.00
_cell.angle_gamma   90.00
#
_symmetry.space_group_name_H-M   'P 1'
#
loop_
_entity.id
_entity.type
_entity.pdbx_description
1 polymer ?
#
loop_
_entity_poly.entity_id
_entity_poly.type
_entity_poly.pdbx_seq_one_letter_code
_entity_poly.pdbx_strand_id
1 'polypeptide(L)'
;MMYVSENDQKYINLDRTPPQYFVEFIEASKRSYEIGSLWKCPASEYYTIIFLISGKLAIKSCGIIADKNSVLFIPKFSNLKINVLESSSIIHITFNTSLDISLLRNKSPYALPPSHTLLYQFEKLYQSTNFQISFSGAKEAMLLSLISELNKHPSASSSEAVLYEKALEWIENNSDRNITAENVADALDRSRAYLNRVIKSVDGSCLSEKIISSRIKRIQNLCSVENLSLAEISQKLDFYSPELLCKFFKYHTGMSVSDYRNRYR
;
A
#
# COMPACT_ATOMS: atom_id res chain seq x y z
N MET A 1 37.39 -47.68 3.57
CA MET A 1 37.43 -47.11 2.21
C MET A 1 36.05 -47.26 1.61
N MET A 2 35.15 -46.25 1.79
CA MET A 2 33.86 -46.22 1.19
C MET A 2 33.90 -45.25 0.03
N TYR A 3 33.65 -45.75 -1.16
CA TYR A 3 33.49 -44.95 -2.37
C TYR A 3 32.16 -44.22 -2.29
N VAL A 4 32.22 -42.90 -2.23
CA VAL A 4 31.04 -42.01 -2.43
C VAL A 4 30.99 -41.78 -3.94
N SER A 5 29.87 -42.15 -4.56
CA SER A 5 29.63 -41.97 -5.99
C SER A 5 29.39 -40.50 -6.33
N GLU A 6 30.06 -40.05 -7.37
CA GLU A 6 30.09 -38.67 -7.90
C GLU A 6 28.82 -38.21 -8.63
N ASN A 7 27.64 -38.77 -8.37
CA ASN A 7 26.48 -38.51 -9.26
C ASN A 7 25.24 -37.89 -8.60
N ASP A 8 25.36 -37.24 -7.42
CA ASP A 8 24.23 -36.55 -6.77
C ASP A 8 24.42 -35.03 -6.56
N GLN A 9 25.23 -34.39 -7.38
CA GLN A 9 25.14 -32.92 -7.49
C GLN A 9 23.99 -32.56 -8.44
N LYS A 10 22.75 -32.63 -7.95
CA LYS A 10 21.66 -31.85 -8.49
C LYS A 10 22.02 -30.39 -8.23
N TYR A 11 22.53 -29.72 -9.24
CA TYR A 11 22.64 -28.28 -9.28
C TYR A 11 21.25 -27.69 -9.03
N ILE A 12 21.02 -27.22 -7.81
CA ILE A 12 19.94 -26.30 -7.53
C ILE A 12 20.29 -25.05 -8.32
N ASN A 13 19.58 -24.84 -9.40
CA ASN A 13 19.72 -23.64 -10.22
C ASN A 13 19.31 -22.44 -9.36
N LEU A 14 20.29 -21.78 -8.75
CA LEU A 14 20.15 -20.60 -7.88
C LEU A 14 19.92 -19.29 -8.68
N ASP A 15 19.61 -19.40 -9.97
CA ASP A 15 19.28 -18.25 -10.82
C ASP A 15 17.83 -17.69 -10.64
N ARG A 16 17.13 -18.10 -9.60
CA ARG A 16 16.05 -17.29 -9.08
C ARG A 16 16.66 -16.31 -8.10
N THR A 17 17.11 -15.16 -8.58
CA THR A 17 17.26 -13.99 -7.71
C THR A 17 15.93 -13.85 -6.97
N PRO A 18 15.91 -14.03 -5.63
CA PRO A 18 14.66 -13.84 -4.88
C PRO A 18 14.18 -12.42 -5.20
N PRO A 19 12.87 -12.17 -5.29
CA PRO A 19 12.37 -10.84 -5.50
C PRO A 19 13.05 -9.95 -4.46
N GLN A 20 13.80 -8.96 -4.93
CA GLN A 20 14.55 -8.05 -4.06
C GLN A 20 13.53 -7.18 -3.33
N TYR A 21 12.98 -7.70 -2.24
CA TYR A 21 12.22 -6.89 -1.32
C TYR A 21 13.17 -5.95 -0.61
N PHE A 22 12.88 -4.68 -0.67
CA PHE A 22 13.63 -3.69 0.08
C PHE A 22 12.72 -2.96 1.06
N VAL A 23 13.30 -2.54 2.16
CA VAL A 23 12.76 -1.57 3.09
C VAL A 23 13.87 -0.56 3.35
N GLU A 24 13.55 0.70 3.19
CA GLU A 24 14.48 1.82 3.36
C GLU A 24 13.89 2.77 4.39
N PHE A 25 14.59 2.98 5.48
CA PHE A 25 14.25 3.98 6.47
C PHE A 25 14.77 5.34 6.01
N ILE A 26 13.88 6.34 5.93
CA ILE A 26 14.25 7.70 5.52
C ILE A 26 14.47 8.59 6.74
N GLU A 27 13.42 8.77 7.55
CA GLU A 27 13.52 9.60 8.76
C GLU A 27 12.49 9.21 9.81
N ALA A 28 12.76 9.57 11.06
CA ALA A 28 11.74 9.64 12.11
C ALA A 28 11.89 10.95 12.86
N SER A 29 10.77 11.59 13.17
CA SER A 29 10.74 12.83 13.94
C SER A 29 9.58 12.85 14.93
N LYS A 30 9.78 13.56 16.05
CA LYS A 30 8.73 13.85 17.03
C LYS A 30 8.32 15.30 16.88
N ARG A 31 7.02 15.56 16.76
CA ARG A 31 6.47 16.90 16.54
C ARG A 31 5.27 17.15 17.44
N SER A 32 5.10 18.40 17.84
CA SER A 32 3.93 18.85 18.59
C SER A 32 3.19 19.93 17.82
N TYR A 33 1.89 19.90 17.90
CA TYR A 33 0.99 20.83 17.22
C TYR A 33 -0.03 21.38 18.20
N GLU A 34 -0.29 22.67 18.11
CA GLU A 34 -1.29 23.34 18.93
C GLU A 34 -2.69 23.17 18.33
N ILE A 35 -3.70 23.19 19.20
CA ILE A 35 -5.11 23.16 18.81
C ILE A 35 -5.43 24.25 17.80
N GLY A 36 -6.23 23.89 16.79
CA GLY A 36 -6.63 24.81 15.71
C GLY A 36 -5.61 24.95 14.60
N SER A 37 -4.39 24.41 14.74
CA SER A 37 -3.40 24.43 13.65
C SER A 37 -3.81 23.52 12.50
N LEU A 38 -3.41 23.91 11.28
CA LEU A 38 -3.59 23.13 10.06
C LEU A 38 -2.22 22.59 9.63
N TRP A 39 -2.04 21.29 9.77
CA TRP A 39 -0.86 20.65 9.23
C TRP A 39 -1.12 20.18 7.78
N LYS A 40 -0.32 20.69 6.86
CA LYS A 40 -0.30 20.26 5.46
C LYS A 40 0.78 19.19 5.32
N CYS A 41 0.37 17.96 5.02
CA CYS A 41 1.29 16.90 4.65
C CYS A 41 1.39 16.91 3.12
N PRO A 42 2.50 17.47 2.55
CA PRO A 42 2.65 17.54 1.10
C PRO A 42 2.80 16.14 0.51
N ALA A 43 2.49 16.01 -0.77
CA ALA A 43 2.74 14.78 -1.50
C ALA A 43 4.23 14.42 -1.45
N SER A 44 4.52 13.18 -1.05
CA SER A 44 5.87 12.63 -0.93
C SER A 44 5.97 11.34 -1.73
N GLU A 45 7.14 11.05 -2.27
CA GLU A 45 7.43 9.75 -2.89
C GLU A 45 7.63 8.61 -1.87
N TYR A 46 7.54 8.92 -0.59
CA TYR A 46 7.70 7.99 0.52
C TYR A 46 6.38 7.71 1.22
N TYR A 47 6.30 6.56 1.86
CA TYR A 47 5.24 6.23 2.80
C TYR A 47 5.48 6.91 4.14
N THR A 48 4.41 7.25 4.85
CA THR A 48 4.51 7.83 6.19
C THR A 48 3.61 7.08 7.16
N ILE A 49 4.14 6.74 8.33
CA ILE A 49 3.37 6.27 9.48
C ILE A 49 3.44 7.34 10.55
N ILE A 50 2.28 7.72 11.10
CA ILE A 50 2.17 8.66 12.19
C ILE A 50 1.56 7.94 13.38
N PHE A 51 2.25 7.98 14.51
CA PHE A 51 1.71 7.55 15.78
C PHE A 51 1.30 8.76 16.62
N LEU A 52 0.02 8.83 17.00
CA LEU A 52 -0.53 9.91 17.83
C LEU A 52 -0.34 9.58 19.32
N ILE A 53 0.66 10.19 19.92
CA ILE A 53 1.00 9.99 21.35
C ILE A 53 -0.07 10.61 22.24
N SER A 54 -0.54 11.81 21.88
CA SER A 54 -1.55 12.56 22.64
C SER A 54 -2.32 13.50 21.72
N GLY A 55 -3.52 13.91 22.11
CA GLY A 55 -4.37 14.84 21.39
C GLY A 55 -5.31 14.17 20.41
N LYS A 56 -5.82 14.97 19.46
CA LYS A 56 -6.83 14.55 18.49
C LYS A 56 -6.63 15.24 17.15
N LEU A 57 -6.65 14.47 16.07
CA LEU A 57 -6.45 14.93 14.71
C LEU A 57 -7.67 14.61 13.84
N ALA A 58 -7.98 15.48 12.88
CA ALA A 58 -9.00 15.23 11.88
C ALA A 58 -8.44 15.41 10.47
N ILE A 59 -8.65 14.40 9.60
CA ILE A 59 -8.27 14.44 8.20
C ILE A 59 -9.50 14.80 7.39
N LYS A 60 -9.60 16.07 6.96
CA LYS A 60 -10.80 16.59 6.27
C LYS A 60 -11.13 15.86 4.96
N SER A 61 -10.13 15.42 4.23
CA SER A 61 -10.32 14.80 2.91
C SER A 61 -11.09 13.49 2.96
N CYS A 62 -11.04 12.76 4.09
CA CYS A 62 -11.70 11.46 4.25
C CYS A 62 -12.63 11.39 5.48
N GLY A 63 -12.82 12.50 6.23
CA GLY A 63 -13.69 12.53 7.41
C GLY A 63 -13.17 11.72 8.60
N ILE A 64 -11.90 11.35 8.58
CA ILE A 64 -11.27 10.50 9.59
C ILE A 64 -10.89 11.34 10.81
N ILE A 65 -11.21 10.83 12.00
CA ILE A 65 -10.77 11.36 13.28
C ILE A 65 -9.85 10.33 13.94
N ALA A 66 -8.66 10.76 14.31
CA ALA A 66 -7.69 9.97 15.05
C ALA A 66 -7.55 10.49 16.47
N ASP A 67 -7.76 9.62 17.43
CA ASP A 67 -7.59 9.88 18.86
C ASP A 67 -6.21 9.38 19.34
N LYS A 68 -5.86 9.72 20.58
CA LYS A 68 -4.66 9.22 21.26
C LYS A 68 -4.46 7.71 21.04
N ASN A 69 -3.22 7.28 20.82
CA ASN A 69 -2.79 5.93 20.52
C ASN A 69 -3.26 5.42 19.14
N SER A 70 -3.70 6.29 18.24
CA SER A 70 -3.99 5.92 16.87
C SER A 70 -2.74 5.93 16.01
N VAL A 71 -2.72 5.03 15.02
CA VAL A 71 -1.74 5.05 13.93
C VAL A 71 -2.44 5.50 12.66
N LEU A 72 -1.84 6.46 11.98
CA LEU A 72 -2.24 6.91 10.66
C LEU A 72 -1.20 6.45 9.65
N PHE A 73 -1.65 5.83 8.58
CA PHE A 73 -0.80 5.49 7.46
C PHE A 73 -1.09 6.43 6.28
N ILE A 74 -0.08 7.08 5.75
CA ILE A 74 -0.16 8.00 4.62
C ILE A 74 0.53 7.36 3.43
N PRO A 75 -0.19 7.03 2.35
CA PRO A 75 0.38 6.51 1.12
C PRO A 75 1.28 7.53 0.43
N LYS A 76 2.16 7.03 -0.45
CA LYS A 76 2.94 7.85 -1.37
C LYS A 76 2.03 8.77 -2.19
N PHE A 77 2.54 9.95 -2.52
CA PHE A 77 1.87 10.96 -3.34
C PHE A 77 0.53 11.47 -2.79
N SER A 78 0.26 11.22 -1.51
CA SER A 78 -0.93 11.74 -0.84
C SER A 78 -0.70 13.18 -0.40
N ASN A 79 -1.68 14.04 -0.69
CA ASN A 79 -1.70 15.43 -0.23
C ASN A 79 -2.81 15.58 0.81
N LEU A 80 -2.45 15.56 2.09
CA LEU A 80 -3.42 15.58 3.17
C LEU A 80 -3.39 16.90 3.93
N LYS A 81 -4.58 17.33 4.35
CA LYS A 81 -4.79 18.44 5.27
C LYS A 81 -5.32 17.88 6.57
N ILE A 82 -4.53 18.00 7.62
CA ILE A 82 -4.82 17.47 8.95
C ILE A 82 -5.10 18.64 9.87
N ASN A 83 -6.30 18.71 10.43
CA ASN A 83 -6.66 19.68 11.43
C ASN A 83 -6.34 19.11 12.81
N VAL A 84 -5.75 19.92 13.66
CA VAL A 84 -5.48 19.61 15.06
C VAL A 84 -6.69 20.02 15.89
N LEU A 85 -7.45 19.04 16.36
CA LEU A 85 -8.65 19.27 17.19
C LEU A 85 -8.32 19.45 18.65
N GLU A 86 -7.23 18.85 19.13
CA GLU A 86 -6.66 18.99 20.46
C GLU A 86 -5.14 19.08 20.34
N SER A 87 -4.47 19.80 21.25
CA SER A 87 -3.00 19.89 21.25
C SER A 87 -2.38 18.51 21.20
N SER A 88 -1.63 18.23 20.15
CA SER A 88 -1.25 16.89 19.78
C SER A 88 0.27 16.70 19.71
N SER A 89 0.74 15.53 20.16
CA SER A 89 2.13 15.09 19.99
C SER A 89 2.15 13.82 19.17
N ILE A 90 3.02 13.79 18.15
CA ILE A 90 3.13 12.66 17.20
C ILE A 90 4.57 12.20 17.04
N ILE A 91 4.74 10.92 16.70
CA ILE A 91 5.95 10.41 16.07
C ILE A 91 5.61 10.14 14.60
N HIS A 92 6.43 10.68 13.73
CA HIS A 92 6.30 10.60 12.28
C HIS A 92 7.49 9.81 11.75
N ILE A 93 7.22 8.74 10.99
CA ILE A 93 8.22 7.86 10.39
C ILE A 93 7.98 7.84 8.89
N THR A 94 9.01 8.19 8.12
CA THR A 94 9.00 8.17 6.66
C THR A 94 9.90 7.04 6.15
N PHE A 95 9.42 6.27 5.18
CA PHE A 95 10.12 5.10 4.66
C PHE A 95 9.72 4.78 3.22
N ASN A 96 10.52 3.94 2.58
CA ASN A 96 10.25 3.38 1.28
C ASN A 96 10.28 1.84 1.34
N THR A 97 9.48 1.18 0.50
CA THR A 97 9.47 -0.29 0.45
C THR A 97 8.85 -0.80 -0.83
N SER A 98 9.29 -1.98 -1.26
CA SER A 98 8.65 -2.80 -2.29
C SER A 98 7.71 -3.86 -1.70
N LEU A 99 7.65 -4.00 -0.36
CA LEU A 99 6.71 -4.92 0.29
C LEU A 99 5.26 -4.50 0.04
N ASP A 100 4.38 -5.47 -0.02
CA ASP A 100 2.94 -5.19 0.02
C ASP A 100 2.54 -4.76 1.44
N ILE A 101 2.22 -3.48 1.56
CA ILE A 101 1.76 -2.84 2.79
C ILE A 101 0.29 -2.44 2.72
N SER A 102 -0.46 -3.07 1.82
CA SER A 102 -1.90 -2.84 1.65
C SER A 102 -2.67 -3.00 2.97
N LEU A 103 -2.27 -3.96 3.81
CA LEU A 103 -2.87 -4.18 5.13
C LEU A 103 -2.74 -2.95 6.05
N LEU A 104 -1.61 -2.25 6.05
CA LEU A 104 -1.45 -1.01 6.82
C LEU A 104 -2.31 0.11 6.27
N ARG A 105 -2.35 0.23 4.94
CA ARG A 105 -3.15 1.24 4.24
C ARG A 105 -4.63 1.09 4.55
N ASN A 106 -5.13 -0.13 4.51
CA ASN A 106 -6.53 -0.44 4.66
C ASN A 106 -7.03 -0.33 6.10
N LYS A 107 -6.11 -0.33 7.06
CA LYS A 107 -6.42 -0.20 8.49
C LYS A 107 -6.33 1.24 9.02
N SER A 108 -5.87 2.18 8.21
CA SER A 108 -5.62 3.56 8.67
C SER A 108 -6.88 4.43 8.62
N PRO A 109 -7.15 5.26 9.66
CA PRO A 109 -6.52 5.23 10.95
C PRO A 109 -7.04 4.07 11.79
N TYR A 110 -6.20 3.46 12.57
CA TYR A 110 -6.66 2.49 13.54
C TYR A 110 -6.16 2.83 14.94
N ALA A 111 -7.05 2.65 15.93
CA ALA A 111 -6.70 2.80 17.32
C ALA A 111 -5.91 1.57 17.75
N LEU A 112 -4.69 1.78 18.22
CA LEU A 112 -3.94 0.71 18.85
C LEU A 112 -4.53 0.43 20.24
N PRO A 113 -4.63 -0.83 20.65
CA PRO A 113 -4.81 -1.14 22.06
C PRO A 113 -3.66 -0.48 22.84
N PRO A 114 -3.85 -0.12 24.10
CA PRO A 114 -2.79 0.44 24.93
C PRO A 114 -1.68 -0.59 25.12
N SER A 115 -0.85 -0.75 24.10
CA SER A 115 0.30 -1.65 24.07
C SER A 115 1.56 -0.85 24.26
N HIS A 116 2.19 -1.04 25.40
CA HIS A 116 3.51 -0.47 25.68
C HIS A 116 4.55 -0.90 24.62
N THR A 117 4.37 -2.04 23.99
CA THR A 117 5.29 -2.59 22.99
C THR A 117 5.36 -1.73 21.73
N LEU A 118 4.20 -1.31 21.17
CA LEU A 118 4.18 -0.51 19.95
C LEU A 118 4.70 0.91 20.19
N LEU A 119 4.25 1.57 21.26
CA LEU A 119 4.79 2.87 21.63
C LEU A 119 6.31 2.80 21.80
N TYR A 120 6.80 1.78 22.50
CA TYR A 120 8.23 1.56 22.68
C TYR A 120 8.96 1.39 21.34
N GLN A 121 8.39 0.64 20.37
CA GLN A 121 8.98 0.46 19.04
C GLN A 121 9.04 1.78 18.25
N PHE A 122 7.97 2.59 18.30
CA PHE A 122 7.96 3.93 17.68
C PHE A 122 9.01 4.84 18.29
N GLU A 123 9.08 4.89 19.62
CA GLU A 123 10.06 5.71 20.33
C GLU A 123 11.50 5.23 20.09
N LYS A 124 11.74 3.93 20.09
CA LYS A 124 13.04 3.35 19.80
C LYS A 124 13.51 3.67 18.40
N LEU A 125 12.62 3.58 17.40
CA LEU A 125 12.96 3.93 16.04
C LEU A 125 13.23 5.44 15.90
N TYR A 126 12.44 6.29 16.56
CA TYR A 126 12.72 7.73 16.64
C TYR A 126 14.04 8.04 17.33
N GLN A 127 14.32 7.43 18.48
CA GLN A 127 15.59 7.62 19.18
C GLN A 127 16.79 7.17 18.36
N SER A 128 16.64 6.12 17.53
CA SER A 128 17.70 5.61 16.66
C SER A 128 18.17 6.64 15.63
N THR A 129 17.39 7.69 15.35
CA THR A 129 17.81 8.78 14.46
C THR A 129 18.82 9.71 15.13
N ASN A 130 18.76 9.86 16.45
CA ASN A 130 19.65 10.72 17.24
C ASN A 130 20.96 10.02 17.66
N PHE A 131 20.98 8.68 17.56
CA PHE A 131 22.19 7.89 17.82
C PHE A 131 22.77 7.37 16.50
N GLN A 132 24.07 7.54 16.30
CA GLN A 132 24.79 6.86 15.25
C GLN A 132 24.80 5.35 15.54
N ILE A 133 23.74 4.65 15.13
CA ILE A 133 23.72 3.20 15.15
C ILE A 133 24.65 2.75 14.02
N SER A 134 25.79 2.20 14.40
CA SER A 134 26.90 1.83 13.48
C SER A 134 26.60 0.62 12.59
N PHE A 135 25.44 -0.04 12.76
CA PHE A 135 25.06 -1.20 11.95
C PHE A 135 24.15 -0.78 10.81
N SER A 136 24.63 -0.95 9.57
CA SER A 136 23.81 -0.85 8.37
C SER A 136 22.63 -1.83 8.47
N GLY A 137 21.41 -1.35 8.19
CA GLY A 137 20.18 -2.16 8.23
C GLY A 137 19.50 -2.28 9.59
N ALA A 138 20.04 -1.74 10.68
CA ALA A 138 19.39 -1.83 11.99
C ALA A 138 18.08 -1.07 12.07
N LYS A 139 17.97 0.10 11.43
CA LYS A 139 16.74 0.91 11.37
C LYS A 139 15.70 0.24 10.50
N GLU A 140 16.11 -0.36 9.40
CA GLU A 140 15.27 -1.16 8.50
C GLU A 140 14.70 -2.39 9.21
N ALA A 141 15.52 -3.09 9.99
CA ALA A 141 15.07 -4.23 10.81
C ALA A 141 14.04 -3.80 11.89
N MET A 142 14.26 -2.66 12.55
CA MET A 142 13.30 -2.10 13.51
C MET A 142 12.00 -1.70 12.81
N LEU A 143 12.07 -1.10 11.63
CA LEU A 143 10.92 -0.71 10.84
C LEU A 143 10.13 -1.94 10.36
N LEU A 144 10.79 -2.99 9.89
CA LEU A 144 10.16 -4.26 9.54
C LEU A 144 9.44 -4.89 10.74
N SER A 145 10.07 -4.88 11.92
CA SER A 145 9.44 -5.37 13.15
C SER A 145 8.19 -4.55 13.50
N LEU A 146 8.25 -3.23 13.38
CA LEU A 146 7.11 -2.35 13.59
C LEU A 146 5.98 -2.64 12.60
N ILE A 147 6.26 -2.74 11.31
CA ILE A 147 5.28 -3.06 10.26
C ILE A 147 4.65 -4.42 10.54
N SER A 148 5.45 -5.43 10.89
CA SER A 148 4.95 -6.77 11.23
C SER A 148 4.01 -6.74 12.43
N GLU A 149 4.35 -5.97 13.47
CA GLU A 149 3.51 -5.86 14.66
C GLU A 149 2.20 -5.13 14.35
N LEU A 150 2.26 -4.04 13.60
CA LEU A 150 1.07 -3.31 13.15
C LEU A 150 0.12 -4.20 12.34
N ASN A 151 0.65 -5.12 11.54
CA ASN A 151 -0.16 -6.06 10.78
C ASN A 151 -0.90 -7.11 11.64
N LYS A 152 -0.42 -7.43 12.83
CA LYS A 152 -1.06 -8.37 13.75
C LYS A 152 -2.30 -7.78 14.43
N HIS A 153 -2.37 -6.47 14.57
CA HIS A 153 -3.51 -5.82 15.22
C HIS A 153 -4.70 -5.77 14.25
N PRO A 154 -5.85 -6.35 14.62
CA PRO A 154 -7.05 -6.21 13.82
C PRO A 154 -7.40 -4.73 13.76
N SER A 155 -7.74 -4.23 12.57
CA SER A 155 -8.41 -2.94 12.47
C SER A 155 -9.66 -3.01 13.34
N ALA A 156 -10.01 -1.92 14.03
CA ALA A 156 -11.38 -1.74 14.47
C ALA A 156 -12.19 -1.70 13.16
N SER A 157 -12.71 -2.87 12.76
CA SER A 157 -13.36 -3.03 11.47
C SER A 157 -14.65 -2.24 11.49
N SER A 158 -14.60 -1.02 10.97
CA SER A 158 -15.84 -0.42 10.52
C SER A 158 -16.40 -1.35 9.43
N SER A 159 -17.71 -1.52 9.39
CA SER A 159 -18.35 -2.30 8.32
C SER A 159 -17.93 -1.81 6.92
N GLU A 160 -17.48 -0.56 6.82
CA GLU A 160 -16.95 0.08 5.62
C GLU A 160 -15.54 -0.40 5.25
N ALA A 161 -14.65 -0.65 6.22
CA ALA A 161 -13.32 -1.20 5.93
C ALA A 161 -13.42 -2.64 5.40
N VAL A 162 -14.30 -3.46 5.99
CA VAL A 162 -14.56 -4.82 5.50
C VAL A 162 -15.16 -4.79 4.09
N LEU A 163 -16.06 -3.84 3.82
CA LEU A 163 -16.66 -3.67 2.49
C LEU A 163 -15.62 -3.22 1.46
N TYR A 164 -14.73 -2.32 1.85
CA TYR A 164 -13.62 -1.87 1.00
C TYR A 164 -12.72 -3.04 0.59
N GLU A 165 -12.29 -3.88 1.55
CA GLU A 165 -11.47 -5.06 1.26
C GLU A 165 -12.17 -6.03 0.31
N LYS A 166 -13.44 -6.33 0.58
CA LYS A 166 -14.25 -7.18 -0.31
C LYS A 166 -14.35 -6.62 -1.72
N ALA A 167 -14.45 -5.29 -1.85
CA ALA A 167 -14.49 -4.64 -3.16
C ALA A 167 -13.17 -4.81 -3.91
N LEU A 168 -12.03 -4.60 -3.24
CA LEU A 168 -10.71 -4.77 -3.85
C LEU A 168 -10.47 -6.22 -4.25
N GLU A 169 -10.75 -7.16 -3.36
CA GLU A 169 -10.63 -8.61 -3.63
C GLU A 169 -11.48 -9.02 -4.84
N TRP A 170 -12.73 -8.56 -4.89
CA TRP A 170 -13.61 -8.86 -6.01
C TRP A 170 -13.08 -8.28 -7.33
N ILE A 171 -12.62 -7.01 -7.33
CA ILE A 171 -12.04 -6.35 -8.50
C ILE A 171 -10.79 -7.11 -8.98
N GLU A 172 -9.91 -7.53 -8.08
CA GLU A 172 -8.69 -8.24 -8.41
C GLU A 172 -8.97 -9.60 -9.02
N ASN A 173 -9.89 -10.37 -8.42
CA ASN A 173 -10.33 -11.68 -8.90
C ASN A 173 -11.06 -11.63 -10.25
N ASN A 174 -11.61 -10.48 -10.63
CA ASN A 174 -12.31 -10.28 -11.90
C ASN A 174 -11.58 -9.37 -12.89
N SER A 175 -10.31 -9.03 -12.63
CA SER A 175 -9.52 -8.09 -13.45
C SER A 175 -9.26 -8.58 -14.88
N ASP A 176 -9.48 -9.86 -15.16
CA ASP A 176 -9.40 -10.46 -16.49
C ASP A 176 -10.62 -10.13 -17.37
N ARG A 177 -11.69 -9.61 -16.80
CA ARG A 177 -12.93 -9.26 -17.50
C ARG A 177 -13.10 -7.76 -17.63
N ASN A 178 -13.98 -7.36 -18.54
CA ASN A 178 -14.39 -5.96 -18.67
C ASN A 178 -15.46 -5.63 -17.60
N ILE A 179 -15.04 -5.41 -16.36
CA ILE A 179 -15.94 -5.10 -15.25
C ILE A 179 -16.23 -3.60 -15.17
N THR A 180 -17.44 -3.28 -14.74
CA THR A 180 -17.91 -1.91 -14.47
C THR A 180 -18.09 -1.66 -12.97
N ALA A 181 -18.24 -0.41 -12.58
CA ALA A 181 -18.54 -0.05 -11.19
C ALA A 181 -19.89 -0.62 -10.71
N GLU A 182 -20.83 -0.79 -11.62
CA GLU A 182 -22.12 -1.45 -11.39
C GLU A 182 -21.92 -2.93 -11.05
N ASN A 183 -21.11 -3.64 -11.82
CA ASN A 183 -20.83 -5.06 -11.56
C ASN A 183 -20.22 -5.30 -10.16
N VAL A 184 -19.33 -4.41 -9.72
CA VAL A 184 -18.75 -4.50 -8.37
C VAL A 184 -19.82 -4.23 -7.31
N ALA A 185 -20.65 -3.23 -7.52
CA ALA A 185 -21.71 -2.83 -6.59
C ALA A 185 -22.76 -3.93 -6.44
N ASP A 186 -23.21 -4.51 -7.55
CA ASP A 186 -24.17 -5.61 -7.58
C ASP A 186 -23.62 -6.85 -6.89
N ALA A 187 -22.36 -7.22 -7.15
CA ALA A 187 -21.71 -8.38 -6.52
C ALA A 187 -21.59 -8.27 -5.00
N LEU A 188 -21.54 -7.03 -4.48
CA LEU A 188 -21.43 -6.78 -3.04
C LEU A 188 -22.79 -6.40 -2.40
N ASP A 189 -23.88 -6.47 -3.16
CA ASP A 189 -25.23 -6.08 -2.71
C ASP A 189 -25.24 -4.67 -2.10
N ARG A 190 -24.66 -3.71 -2.84
CA ARG A 190 -24.57 -2.30 -2.45
C ARG A 190 -24.82 -1.38 -3.64
N SER A 191 -25.29 -0.16 -3.37
CA SER A 191 -25.37 0.83 -4.44
C SER A 191 -23.96 1.32 -4.84
N ARG A 192 -23.76 1.60 -6.13
CA ARG A 192 -22.53 2.19 -6.66
C ARG A 192 -22.13 3.47 -5.90
N ALA A 193 -23.11 4.33 -5.58
CA ALA A 193 -22.86 5.58 -4.86
C ALA A 193 -22.31 5.32 -3.44
N TYR A 194 -22.90 4.36 -2.72
CA TYR A 194 -22.42 3.97 -1.39
C TYR A 194 -21.02 3.37 -1.45
N LEU A 195 -20.78 2.42 -2.36
CA LEU A 195 -19.48 1.79 -2.52
C LEU A 195 -18.39 2.80 -2.91
N ASN A 196 -18.70 3.71 -3.82
CA ASN A 196 -17.77 4.79 -4.20
C ASN A 196 -17.48 5.74 -3.02
N ARG A 197 -18.46 6.04 -2.17
CA ARG A 197 -18.24 6.80 -0.94
C ARG A 197 -17.33 6.08 0.03
N VAL A 198 -17.53 4.79 0.24
CA VAL A 198 -16.67 3.95 1.09
C VAL A 198 -15.24 3.92 0.58
N ILE A 199 -15.03 3.67 -0.71
CA ILE A 199 -13.69 3.65 -1.30
C ILE A 199 -13.03 5.02 -1.16
N LYS A 200 -13.77 6.09 -1.43
CA LYS A 200 -13.25 7.45 -1.31
C LYS A 200 -12.93 7.84 0.14
N SER A 201 -13.69 7.34 1.12
CA SER A 201 -13.42 7.58 2.54
C SER A 201 -12.17 6.86 3.04
N VAL A 202 -11.88 5.68 2.50
CA VAL A 202 -10.76 4.85 2.95
C VAL A 202 -9.43 5.28 2.31
N ASP A 203 -9.40 5.56 1.01
CA ASP A 203 -8.13 5.85 0.32
C ASP A 203 -8.13 7.07 -0.61
N GLY A 204 -9.22 7.79 -0.66
CA GLY A 204 -9.35 9.03 -1.46
C GLY A 204 -9.59 8.80 -2.96
N SER A 205 -9.53 7.56 -3.45
CA SER A 205 -9.76 7.22 -4.87
C SER A 205 -11.24 6.94 -5.16
N CYS A 206 -11.61 6.86 -6.42
CA CYS A 206 -12.94 6.38 -6.80
C CYS A 206 -12.91 4.90 -7.23
N LEU A 207 -14.08 4.26 -7.22
CA LEU A 207 -14.25 2.86 -7.60
C LEU A 207 -13.74 2.59 -9.03
N SER A 208 -13.98 3.51 -9.97
CA SER A 208 -13.49 3.38 -11.34
C SER A 208 -11.97 3.41 -11.43
N GLU A 209 -11.29 4.23 -10.63
CA GLU A 209 -9.83 4.26 -10.54
C GLU A 209 -9.26 2.93 -10.03
N LYS A 210 -9.94 2.28 -9.07
CA LYS A 210 -9.54 0.95 -8.59
C LYS A 210 -9.64 -0.12 -9.68
N ILE A 211 -10.73 -0.12 -10.42
CA ILE A 211 -10.94 -1.04 -11.56
C ILE A 211 -9.84 -0.83 -12.61
N ILE A 212 -9.57 0.42 -12.99
CA ILE A 212 -8.53 0.76 -13.96
C ILE A 212 -7.16 0.32 -13.48
N SER A 213 -6.81 0.64 -12.23
CA SER A 213 -5.51 0.27 -11.65
C SER A 213 -5.28 -1.24 -11.61
N SER A 214 -6.29 -2.01 -11.21
CA SER A 214 -6.22 -3.48 -11.20
C SER A 214 -6.01 -4.03 -12.62
N ARG A 215 -6.76 -3.49 -13.59
CA ARG A 215 -6.64 -3.90 -14.99
C ARG A 215 -5.27 -3.56 -15.59
N ILE A 216 -4.71 -2.39 -15.27
CA ILE A 216 -3.33 -2.03 -15.67
C ILE A 216 -2.32 -2.99 -15.09
N LYS A 217 -2.38 -3.29 -13.79
CA LYS A 217 -1.49 -4.27 -13.14
C LYS A 217 -1.55 -5.63 -13.84
N ARG A 218 -2.76 -6.08 -14.21
CA ARG A 218 -2.95 -7.35 -14.89
C ARG A 218 -2.31 -7.35 -16.28
N ILE A 219 -2.46 -6.26 -17.06
CA ILE A 219 -1.78 -6.09 -18.35
C ILE A 219 -0.25 -6.14 -18.15
N GLN A 220 0.27 -5.41 -17.15
CA GLN A 220 1.69 -5.37 -16.84
C GLN A 220 2.24 -6.76 -16.52
N ASN A 221 1.54 -7.52 -15.68
CA ASN A 221 1.92 -8.89 -15.33
C ASN A 221 1.99 -9.81 -16.56
N LEU A 222 0.96 -9.78 -17.41
CA LEU A 222 0.94 -10.60 -18.64
C LEU A 222 2.03 -10.17 -19.63
N CYS A 223 2.39 -8.89 -19.65
CA CYS A 223 3.46 -8.39 -20.52
C CYS A 223 4.87 -8.78 -20.04
N SER A 224 5.07 -8.93 -18.72
CA SER A 224 6.40 -9.17 -18.12
C SER A 224 6.70 -10.65 -17.90
N VAL A 225 5.71 -11.44 -17.51
CA VAL A 225 5.88 -12.83 -17.08
C VAL A 225 5.64 -13.84 -18.20
N GLU A 226 4.70 -13.56 -19.09
CA GLU A 226 4.30 -14.46 -20.16
C GLU A 226 4.74 -13.90 -21.52
N ASN A 227 5.29 -14.78 -22.39
CA ASN A 227 5.65 -14.43 -23.77
C ASN A 227 4.41 -14.36 -24.68
N LEU A 228 3.32 -13.76 -24.20
CA LEU A 228 2.08 -13.64 -24.92
C LEU A 228 2.13 -12.51 -25.95
N SER A 229 1.50 -12.76 -27.12
CA SER A 229 1.23 -11.71 -28.10
C SER A 229 0.19 -10.71 -27.58
N LEU A 230 0.12 -9.53 -28.19
CA LEU A 230 -0.92 -8.55 -27.84
C LEU A 230 -2.33 -9.07 -28.13
N ALA A 231 -2.48 -9.91 -29.14
CA ALA A 231 -3.75 -10.55 -29.46
C ALA A 231 -4.20 -11.51 -28.35
N GLU A 232 -3.30 -12.35 -27.85
CA GLU A 232 -3.57 -13.28 -26.75
C GLU A 232 -3.89 -12.53 -25.45
N ILE A 233 -3.15 -11.44 -25.15
CA ILE A 233 -3.43 -10.62 -23.96
C ILE A 233 -4.80 -9.94 -24.11
N SER A 234 -5.14 -9.41 -25.28
CA SER A 234 -6.43 -8.76 -25.49
C SER A 234 -7.60 -9.74 -25.32
N GLN A 235 -7.45 -10.96 -25.81
CA GLN A 235 -8.43 -12.03 -25.64
C GLN A 235 -8.55 -12.45 -24.16
N LYS A 236 -7.41 -12.66 -23.46
CA LYS A 236 -7.39 -13.03 -22.04
C LYS A 236 -8.03 -11.99 -21.13
N LEU A 237 -7.95 -10.71 -21.49
CA LEU A 237 -8.43 -9.59 -20.70
C LEU A 237 -9.75 -9.00 -21.20
N ASP A 238 -10.45 -9.72 -22.08
CA ASP A 238 -11.75 -9.31 -22.60
C ASP A 238 -11.73 -7.90 -23.23
N PHE A 239 -10.66 -7.58 -23.98
CA PHE A 239 -10.64 -6.41 -24.83
C PHE A 239 -11.16 -6.79 -26.22
N TYR A 240 -11.98 -5.91 -26.79
CA TYR A 240 -12.55 -6.10 -28.11
C TYR A 240 -11.48 -6.25 -29.21
N SER A 241 -10.34 -5.57 -29.05
CA SER A 241 -9.20 -5.72 -29.98
C SER A 241 -7.86 -5.35 -29.31
N PRO A 242 -6.72 -5.82 -29.86
CA PRO A 242 -5.38 -5.43 -29.41
C PRO A 242 -5.14 -3.92 -29.44
N GLU A 243 -5.73 -3.21 -30.40
CA GLU A 243 -5.60 -1.76 -30.54
C GLU A 243 -6.27 -1.03 -29.39
N LEU A 244 -7.44 -1.51 -28.92
CA LEU A 244 -8.11 -0.96 -27.76
C LEU A 244 -7.33 -1.19 -26.47
N LEU A 245 -6.73 -2.38 -26.31
CA LEU A 245 -5.82 -2.66 -25.21
C LEU A 245 -4.64 -1.68 -25.23
N CYS A 246 -3.98 -1.50 -26.36
CA CYS A 246 -2.84 -0.58 -26.48
C CYS A 246 -3.23 0.87 -26.20
N LYS A 247 -4.39 1.33 -26.70
CA LYS A 247 -4.91 2.67 -26.41
C LYS A 247 -5.21 2.84 -24.94
N PHE A 248 -5.89 1.88 -24.31
CA PHE A 248 -6.20 1.89 -22.89
C PHE A 248 -4.93 1.97 -22.05
N PHE A 249 -3.97 1.08 -22.30
CA PHE A 249 -2.71 1.05 -21.56
C PHE A 249 -1.94 2.36 -21.70
N LYS A 250 -1.76 2.87 -22.93
CA LYS A 250 -1.06 4.13 -23.18
C LYS A 250 -1.74 5.33 -22.54
N TYR A 251 -3.08 5.38 -22.60
CA TYR A 251 -3.85 6.47 -22.02
C TYR A 251 -3.66 6.56 -20.49
N HIS A 252 -3.66 5.41 -19.80
CA HIS A 252 -3.58 5.39 -18.35
C HIS A 252 -2.15 5.34 -17.77
N THR A 253 -1.16 4.89 -18.55
CA THR A 253 0.25 4.78 -18.08
C THR A 253 1.19 5.79 -18.71
N GLY A 254 0.76 6.47 -19.78
CA GLY A 254 1.61 7.36 -20.60
C GLY A 254 2.62 6.62 -21.50
N MET A 255 2.71 5.28 -21.42
CA MET A 255 3.71 4.46 -22.09
C MET A 255 3.04 3.44 -23.02
N SER A 256 3.66 3.14 -24.19
CA SER A 256 3.16 2.05 -25.02
C SER A 256 3.45 0.70 -24.39
N VAL A 257 2.66 -0.32 -24.75
CA VAL A 257 2.90 -1.71 -24.27
C VAL A 257 4.26 -2.23 -24.76
N SER A 258 4.70 -1.83 -25.96
CA SER A 258 6.01 -2.22 -26.50
C SER A 258 7.16 -1.58 -25.70
N ASP A 259 7.05 -0.29 -25.37
CA ASP A 259 8.05 0.40 -24.56
C ASP A 259 8.12 -0.19 -23.15
N TYR A 260 6.95 -0.53 -22.58
CA TYR A 260 6.87 -1.19 -21.30
C TYR A 260 7.59 -2.55 -21.31
N ARG A 261 7.33 -3.39 -22.33
CA ARG A 261 8.01 -4.68 -22.51
C ARG A 261 9.52 -4.53 -22.63
N ASN A 262 9.98 -3.57 -23.42
CA ASN A 262 11.42 -3.34 -23.64
C ASN A 262 12.12 -2.86 -22.36
N ARG A 263 11.40 -2.21 -21.46
CA ARG A 263 11.96 -1.66 -20.22
C ARG A 263 11.98 -2.64 -19.05
N TYR A 264 11.05 -3.59 -19.02
CA TYR A 264 10.79 -4.46 -17.88
C TYR A 264 10.88 -5.97 -18.20
N ARG A 265 11.40 -6.32 -19.36
CA ARG A 265 11.92 -7.64 -19.73
C ARG A 265 13.43 -7.74 -19.48
#